data_cdda14f0e8c181d867d074f144a6d1e7
#
_entry.id   cdda14f0e8c181d867d074f144a6d1e7
#
_cell.length_a   1.000
_cell.length_b   1.000
_cell.length_c   1.000
_cell.angle_alpha   90.00
_cell.angle_beta   90.00
_cell.angle_gamma   90.00
#
_symmetry.space_group_name_H-M   'P 1'
#
loop_
_entity.id
_entity.type
_entity.pdbx_description
1 polymer ?
#
loop_
_entity_poly.entity_id
_entity_poly.type
_entity_poly.pdbx_seq_one_letter_code
_entity_poly.pdbx_strand_id
1 'polypeptide(L)'
;MRLKRSIFLFTILLFISSEFVFSQGYKVKTIVIDAGHGGGKPGAAGSYSVEKNVALQVALRLGKKFEEEMPEVRILYTRKTDVDVDFYKRAEIANDAKADIFISIHCNSMPDRRVVAGYTKGKGGRKIPRYAYVKNSSTSGTETFVAGTHRLNEQDVAIRENADIKLEKNYKQNYDGYDPNDPETFIILSLFKNTFRDKSLKLARLIQDNYTNDNKRVNRGVKEQGILILQRVGMPAVLTEIGFISNPSEENYMNSASGQSEIVHAIFDAVKKYKKQTEVN
;
A
#
# COMPACT_ATOMS: atom_id res chain seq x y z
N MET A 1 31.25 62.14 -5.62
CA MET A 1 30.81 61.29 -6.77
C MET A 1 31.37 59.89 -6.77
N ARG A 2 32.55 59.62 -6.24
CA ARG A 2 33.14 58.22 -6.18
C ARG A 2 32.45 57.26 -5.21
N LEU A 3 31.92 57.74 -4.09
CA LEU A 3 31.27 56.88 -3.08
C LEU A 3 29.90 56.30 -3.57
N LYS A 4 29.14 57.09 -4.33
CA LYS A 4 27.86 56.60 -4.87
C LYS A 4 27.98 55.53 -5.96
N ARG A 5 29.10 55.56 -6.72
CA ARG A 5 29.38 54.49 -7.72
C ARG A 5 29.80 53.17 -7.10
N SER A 6 30.55 53.21 -5.97
CA SER A 6 30.95 51.98 -5.27
C SER A 6 29.78 51.28 -4.58
N ILE A 7 28.81 52.01 -4.05
CA ILE A 7 27.59 51.45 -3.43
C ILE A 7 26.69 50.77 -4.50
N PHE A 8 26.61 51.41 -5.69
CA PHE A 8 25.79 50.84 -6.79
C PHE A 8 26.42 49.54 -7.37
N LEU A 9 27.73 49.46 -7.46
CA LEU A 9 28.43 48.24 -7.87
C LEU A 9 28.30 47.10 -6.82
N PHE A 10 28.31 47.44 -5.55
CA PHE A 10 28.16 46.45 -4.46
C PHE A 10 26.72 45.89 -4.39
N THR A 11 25.72 46.73 -4.64
CA THR A 11 24.31 46.26 -4.71
C THR A 11 24.03 45.38 -5.94
N ILE A 12 24.69 45.64 -7.08
CA ILE A 12 24.55 44.76 -8.26
C ILE A 12 25.25 43.41 -8.01
N LEU A 13 26.38 43.39 -7.32
CA LEU A 13 27.07 42.12 -6.98
C LEU A 13 26.26 41.25 -5.99
N LEU A 14 25.49 41.87 -5.08
CA LEU A 14 24.59 41.15 -4.14
C LEU A 14 23.36 40.59 -4.85
N PHE A 15 22.91 41.17 -5.95
CA PHE A 15 21.76 40.65 -6.72
C PHE A 15 22.13 39.50 -7.67
N ILE A 16 23.39 39.38 -8.06
CA ILE A 16 23.85 38.29 -8.96
C ILE A 16 24.15 37.00 -8.19
N SER A 17 24.32 37.05 -6.87
CA SER A 17 24.62 35.87 -6.04
C SER A 17 23.37 35.10 -5.54
N SER A 18 22.17 35.48 -5.91
CA SER A 18 20.95 34.87 -5.36
C SER A 18 20.23 33.85 -6.28
N GLU A 19 20.82 33.48 -7.43
CA GLU A 19 20.10 32.66 -8.42
C GLU A 19 20.71 31.27 -8.74
N PHE A 20 21.43 30.67 -7.81
CA PHE A 20 21.73 29.24 -7.94
C PHE A 20 21.27 28.44 -6.72
N VAL A 21 19.99 28.52 -6.39
CA VAL A 21 19.34 27.40 -5.73
C VAL A 21 19.10 26.36 -6.81
N PHE A 22 20.09 25.51 -7.04
CA PHE A 22 19.85 24.23 -7.70
C PHE A 22 18.79 23.51 -6.87
N SER A 23 17.54 23.57 -7.30
CA SER A 23 16.57 22.59 -6.87
C SER A 23 17.18 21.24 -7.24
N GLN A 24 17.77 20.55 -6.27
CA GLN A 24 18.14 19.16 -6.48
C GLN A 24 16.86 18.44 -6.80
N GLY A 25 16.65 18.14 -8.09
CA GLY A 25 15.48 17.42 -8.56
C GLY A 25 15.25 16.18 -7.69
N TYR A 26 14.02 15.93 -7.31
CA TYR A 26 13.64 14.75 -6.53
C TYR A 26 14.23 13.50 -7.18
N LYS A 27 15.00 12.72 -6.44
CA LYS A 27 15.58 11.45 -6.89
C LYS A 27 15.10 10.31 -6.02
N VAL A 28 14.68 9.22 -6.64
CA VAL A 28 14.36 7.98 -5.94
C VAL A 28 15.67 7.25 -5.61
N LYS A 29 16.07 7.29 -4.34
CA LYS A 29 17.29 6.67 -3.81
C LYS A 29 17.01 5.54 -2.83
N THR A 30 15.88 5.56 -2.15
CA THR A 30 15.52 4.58 -1.14
C THR A 30 14.06 4.16 -1.30
N ILE A 31 13.83 2.86 -1.40
CA ILE A 31 12.50 2.25 -1.47
C ILE A 31 12.33 1.34 -0.26
N VAL A 32 11.21 1.46 0.43
CA VAL A 32 10.80 0.51 1.46
C VAL A 32 9.73 -0.43 0.89
N ILE A 33 9.99 -1.72 0.98
CA ILE A 33 9.04 -2.77 0.62
C ILE A 33 8.48 -3.34 1.92
N ASP A 34 7.19 -3.21 2.07
CA ASP A 34 6.43 -3.73 3.20
C ASP A 34 5.71 -5.02 2.78
N ALA A 35 6.05 -6.12 3.44
CA ALA A 35 5.29 -7.36 3.32
C ALA A 35 4.17 -7.34 4.36
N GLY A 36 2.92 -7.27 3.92
CA GLY A 36 1.77 -7.21 4.80
C GLY A 36 1.75 -8.34 5.84
N HIS A 37 1.15 -8.07 7.00
CA HIS A 37 0.99 -9.04 8.10
C HIS A 37 2.32 -9.63 8.61
N GLY A 38 2.31 -10.85 9.18
CA GLY A 38 3.51 -11.56 9.67
C GLY A 38 3.36 -12.06 11.09
N GLY A 39 4.13 -13.08 11.45
CA GLY A 39 4.09 -13.69 12.78
C GLY A 39 2.69 -14.16 13.17
N GLY A 40 2.14 -13.60 14.24
CA GLY A 40 0.80 -13.90 14.74
C GLY A 40 -0.35 -13.30 13.93
N LYS A 41 -0.07 -12.45 12.91
CA LYS A 41 -1.05 -11.80 12.04
C LYS A 41 -1.03 -12.50 10.67
N PRO A 42 -1.91 -13.49 10.41
CA PRO A 42 -1.87 -14.29 9.17
C PRO A 42 -2.34 -13.51 7.93
N GLY A 43 -3.14 -12.45 8.11
CA GLY A 43 -3.91 -11.85 7.03
C GLY A 43 -5.02 -12.77 6.52
N ALA A 44 -5.45 -12.57 5.30
CA ALA A 44 -6.48 -13.39 4.68
C ALA A 44 -6.00 -14.83 4.42
N ALA A 45 -6.95 -15.78 4.50
CA ALA A 45 -6.69 -17.19 4.25
C ALA A 45 -7.32 -17.65 2.93
N GLY A 46 -6.52 -18.31 2.13
CA GLY A 46 -6.96 -19.04 0.94
C GLY A 46 -7.41 -20.46 1.27
N SER A 47 -7.33 -21.34 0.30
CA SER A 47 -7.64 -22.76 0.45
C SER A 47 -6.48 -23.54 1.08
N TYR A 48 -5.24 -23.17 0.80
CA TYR A 48 -4.02 -23.84 1.26
C TYR A 48 -2.89 -22.88 1.67
N SER A 49 -3.03 -21.59 1.40
CA SER A 49 -2.02 -20.57 1.73
C SER A 49 -2.62 -19.44 2.56
N VAL A 50 -1.76 -18.62 3.16
CA VAL A 50 -2.14 -17.42 3.91
C VAL A 50 -1.39 -16.22 3.37
N GLU A 51 -2.03 -15.07 3.43
CA GLU A 51 -1.57 -13.81 2.85
C GLU A 51 -0.15 -13.43 3.29
N LYS A 52 0.16 -13.50 4.59
CA LYS A 52 1.49 -13.13 5.11
C LYS A 52 2.64 -13.83 4.41
N ASN A 53 2.43 -15.10 3.97
CA ASN A 53 3.46 -15.89 3.31
C ASN A 53 3.63 -15.47 1.83
N VAL A 54 2.51 -15.26 1.14
CA VAL A 54 2.51 -14.80 -0.25
C VAL A 54 3.11 -13.39 -0.35
N ALA A 55 2.67 -12.48 0.50
CA ALA A 55 3.19 -11.12 0.57
C ALA A 55 4.71 -11.08 0.83
N LEU A 56 5.21 -11.93 1.75
CA LEU A 56 6.64 -12.03 2.03
C LEU A 56 7.43 -12.53 0.83
N GLN A 57 6.96 -13.59 0.17
CA GLN A 57 7.63 -14.16 -1.00
C GLN A 57 7.73 -13.14 -2.14
N VAL A 58 6.63 -12.44 -2.43
CA VAL A 58 6.61 -11.40 -3.48
C VAL A 58 7.49 -10.21 -3.10
N ALA A 59 7.45 -9.76 -1.84
CA ALA A 59 8.29 -8.67 -1.35
C ALA A 59 9.79 -8.97 -1.49
N LEU A 60 10.22 -10.17 -1.11
CA LEU A 60 11.63 -10.58 -1.22
C LEU A 60 12.08 -10.69 -2.68
N ARG A 61 11.24 -11.25 -3.57
CA ARG A 61 11.52 -11.32 -4.99
C ARG A 61 11.58 -9.92 -5.65
N LEU A 62 10.68 -9.02 -5.24
CA LEU A 62 10.66 -7.66 -5.73
C LEU A 62 11.94 -6.90 -5.32
N GLY A 63 12.31 -7.01 -4.07
CA GLY A 63 13.52 -6.35 -3.59
C GLY A 63 14.79 -6.91 -4.25
N LYS A 64 14.89 -8.23 -4.42
CA LYS A 64 15.99 -8.86 -5.18
C LYS A 64 16.07 -8.30 -6.60
N LYS A 65 14.94 -8.16 -7.29
CA LYS A 65 14.91 -7.59 -8.65
C LYS A 65 15.39 -6.13 -8.67
N PHE A 66 15.03 -5.31 -7.67
CA PHE A 66 15.57 -3.96 -7.55
C PHE A 66 17.08 -3.96 -7.30
N GLU A 67 17.56 -4.80 -6.39
CA GLU A 67 19.00 -4.93 -6.07
C GLU A 67 19.83 -5.34 -7.30
N GLU A 68 19.28 -6.19 -8.16
CA GLU A 68 19.93 -6.66 -9.39
C GLU A 68 19.88 -5.65 -10.54
N GLU A 69 18.74 -4.98 -10.76
CA GLU A 69 18.51 -4.14 -11.95
C GLU A 69 18.58 -2.62 -11.69
N MET A 70 18.56 -2.20 -10.43
CA MET A 70 18.67 -0.80 -10.00
C MET A 70 19.60 -0.67 -8.78
N PRO A 71 20.87 -1.08 -8.88
CA PRO A 71 21.79 -1.15 -7.74
C PRO A 71 22.07 0.21 -7.08
N GLU A 72 21.77 1.32 -7.76
CA GLU A 72 21.86 2.66 -7.22
C GLU A 72 20.72 2.99 -6.22
N VAL A 73 19.68 2.15 -6.14
CA VAL A 73 18.53 2.33 -5.25
C VAL A 73 18.67 1.42 -4.04
N ARG A 74 18.71 2.03 -2.87
CA ARG A 74 18.71 1.30 -1.60
C ARG A 74 17.36 0.69 -1.32
N ILE A 75 17.32 -0.64 -1.10
CA ILE A 75 16.09 -1.36 -0.74
C ILE A 75 16.10 -1.68 0.75
N LEU A 76 15.00 -1.34 1.41
CA LEU A 76 14.72 -1.69 2.79
C LEU A 76 13.42 -2.51 2.86
N TYR A 77 13.32 -3.35 3.86
CA TYR A 77 12.14 -4.17 4.09
C TYR A 77 11.64 -3.94 5.51
N THR A 78 10.33 -3.96 5.68
CA THR A 78 9.74 -3.96 7.03
C THR A 78 9.97 -5.28 7.73
N ARG A 79 9.99 -6.40 6.98
CA ARG A 79 10.39 -7.73 7.44
C ARG A 79 10.96 -8.56 6.29
N LYS A 80 11.88 -9.46 6.63
CA LYS A 80 12.47 -10.44 5.69
C LYS A 80 12.16 -11.89 6.07
N THR A 81 11.48 -12.08 7.18
CA THR A 81 11.08 -13.40 7.71
C THR A 81 9.64 -13.34 8.21
N ASP A 82 9.09 -14.45 8.65
CA ASP A 82 7.75 -14.51 9.24
C ASP A 82 7.77 -14.03 10.71
N VAL A 83 7.93 -12.73 10.88
CA VAL A 83 7.91 -12.05 12.18
C VAL A 83 6.78 -11.01 12.23
N ASP A 84 6.29 -10.74 13.42
CA ASP A 84 5.33 -9.67 13.67
C ASP A 84 6.07 -8.32 13.75
N VAL A 85 5.62 -7.35 12.96
CA VAL A 85 6.11 -5.97 12.99
C VAL A 85 4.90 -5.06 13.09
N ASP A 86 4.82 -4.32 14.19
CA ASP A 86 3.72 -3.38 14.44
C ASP A 86 3.67 -2.28 13.36
N PHE A 87 2.47 -1.78 13.05
CA PHE A 87 2.28 -0.79 11.98
C PHE A 87 3.10 0.47 12.19
N TYR A 88 3.16 0.99 13.42
CA TYR A 88 3.97 2.17 13.73
C TYR A 88 5.45 1.93 13.43
N LYS A 89 5.98 0.74 13.72
CA LYS A 89 7.38 0.37 13.42
C LYS A 89 7.65 0.27 11.93
N ARG A 90 6.70 -0.22 11.15
CA ARG A 90 6.81 -0.22 9.69
C ARG A 90 6.93 1.21 9.14
N ALA A 91 6.12 2.12 9.68
CA ALA A 91 6.20 3.54 9.33
C ALA A 91 7.51 4.19 9.80
N GLU A 92 7.99 3.89 11.02
CA GLU A 92 9.29 4.35 11.53
C GLU A 92 10.44 3.93 10.61
N ILE A 93 10.51 2.65 10.21
CA ILE A 93 11.54 2.17 9.27
C ILE A 93 11.58 3.03 8.01
N ALA A 94 10.43 3.38 7.44
CA ALA A 94 10.36 4.18 6.23
C ALA A 94 10.71 5.65 6.46
N ASN A 95 10.20 6.25 7.54
CA ASN A 95 10.39 7.65 7.88
C ASN A 95 11.83 7.95 8.32
N ASP A 96 12.42 7.10 9.16
CA ASP A 96 13.81 7.25 9.64
C ASP A 96 14.80 7.10 8.49
N ALA A 97 14.51 6.20 7.55
CA ALA A 97 15.29 6.02 6.34
C ALA A 97 15.14 7.19 5.35
N LYS A 98 14.18 8.11 5.58
CA LYS A 98 13.78 9.17 4.63
C LYS A 98 13.55 8.57 3.25
N ALA A 99 12.79 7.47 3.20
CA ALA A 99 12.54 6.74 1.96
C ALA A 99 11.79 7.62 0.95
N ASP A 100 12.02 7.35 -0.32
CA ASP A 100 11.39 8.08 -1.43
C ASP A 100 10.10 7.42 -1.91
N ILE A 101 9.96 6.11 -1.64
CA ILE A 101 8.77 5.33 -1.99
C ILE A 101 8.54 4.26 -0.91
N PHE A 102 7.26 4.05 -0.56
CA PHE A 102 6.79 2.96 0.28
C PHE A 102 5.80 2.08 -0.51
N ILE A 103 6.05 0.78 -0.56
CA ILE A 103 5.21 -0.19 -1.28
C ILE A 103 4.82 -1.30 -0.32
N SER A 104 3.53 -1.37 0.04
CA SER A 104 2.96 -2.45 0.82
C SER A 104 2.31 -3.48 -0.09
N ILE A 105 2.60 -4.76 0.14
CA ILE A 105 2.15 -5.90 -0.67
C ILE A 105 1.18 -6.74 0.14
N HIS A 106 -0.03 -6.91 -0.37
CA HIS A 106 -1.14 -7.61 0.24
C HIS A 106 -1.86 -8.54 -0.74
N CYS A 107 -2.70 -9.42 -0.19
CA CYS A 107 -3.61 -10.28 -0.96
C CYS A 107 -5.04 -10.02 -0.53
N ASN A 108 -5.86 -9.51 -1.42
CA ASN A 108 -7.27 -9.25 -1.15
C ASN A 108 -8.05 -10.54 -0.85
N SER A 109 -9.18 -10.40 -0.20
CA SER A 109 -10.12 -11.49 0.07
C SER A 109 -11.55 -10.98 0.09
N MET A 110 -12.47 -11.81 -0.36
CA MET A 110 -13.89 -11.52 -0.24
C MET A 110 -14.47 -12.25 0.97
N PRO A 111 -15.33 -11.58 1.75
CA PRO A 111 -16.02 -12.23 2.86
C PRO A 111 -16.92 -13.37 2.36
N ASP A 112 -17.08 -14.40 3.16
CA ASP A 112 -17.99 -15.51 2.87
C ASP A 112 -19.40 -15.01 2.66
N ARG A 113 -20.11 -15.60 1.68
CA ARG A 113 -21.49 -15.27 1.41
C ARG A 113 -22.42 -16.08 2.28
N ARG A 114 -23.36 -15.42 2.94
CA ARG A 114 -24.44 -16.07 3.66
C ARG A 114 -25.47 -16.57 2.65
N VAL A 115 -25.74 -17.87 2.65
CA VAL A 115 -26.72 -18.53 1.79
C VAL A 115 -27.78 -19.28 2.64
N VAL A 116 -28.98 -19.40 2.12
CA VAL A 116 -30.02 -20.23 2.78
C VAL A 116 -29.68 -21.69 2.51
N ALA A 117 -29.29 -22.42 3.55
CA ALA A 117 -28.93 -23.84 3.49
C ALA A 117 -30.14 -24.78 3.74
N GLY A 118 -31.32 -24.21 4.00
CA GLY A 118 -32.53 -24.95 4.27
C GLY A 118 -33.47 -24.18 5.19
N TYR A 119 -34.50 -24.87 5.67
CA TYR A 119 -35.51 -24.29 6.57
C TYR A 119 -35.77 -25.22 7.76
N THR A 120 -36.07 -24.65 8.91
CA THR A 120 -36.59 -25.32 10.08
C THR A 120 -38.07 -24.95 10.26
N LYS A 121 -38.85 -25.84 10.89
CA LYS A 121 -40.26 -25.55 11.25
C LYS A 121 -40.30 -24.72 12.54
N GLY A 122 -40.89 -23.54 12.48
CA GLY A 122 -41.22 -22.73 13.66
C GLY A 122 -42.62 -23.00 14.17
N LYS A 123 -43.04 -22.27 15.23
CA LYS A 123 -44.43 -22.33 15.77
C LYS A 123 -45.41 -22.02 14.65
N GLY A 124 -46.52 -22.81 14.59
CA GLY A 124 -47.53 -22.63 13.58
C GLY A 124 -47.16 -23.07 12.16
N GLY A 125 -46.11 -23.90 11.98
CA GLY A 125 -45.67 -24.38 10.66
C GLY A 125 -44.87 -23.39 9.85
N ARG A 126 -44.50 -22.23 10.40
CA ARG A 126 -43.69 -21.18 9.72
C ARG A 126 -42.34 -21.73 9.37
N LYS A 127 -41.89 -21.53 8.13
CA LYS A 127 -40.53 -21.87 7.68
C LYS A 127 -39.53 -20.80 8.17
N ILE A 128 -38.57 -21.20 8.98
CA ILE A 128 -37.48 -20.35 9.44
C ILE A 128 -36.23 -20.71 8.63
N PRO A 129 -35.62 -19.78 7.88
CA PRO A 129 -34.44 -20.09 7.09
C PRO A 129 -33.24 -20.45 7.99
N ARG A 130 -32.53 -21.50 7.64
CA ARG A 130 -31.22 -21.84 8.15
C ARG A 130 -30.19 -21.29 7.18
N TYR A 131 -29.17 -20.61 7.71
CA TYR A 131 -28.12 -20.05 6.91
C TYR A 131 -26.81 -20.86 7.04
N ALA A 132 -26.08 -20.95 5.94
CA ALA A 132 -24.69 -21.38 5.89
C ALA A 132 -23.84 -20.29 5.29
N TYR A 133 -22.55 -20.34 5.55
CA TYR A 133 -21.59 -19.47 4.91
C TYR A 133 -20.81 -20.28 3.87
N VAL A 134 -20.73 -19.76 2.66
CA VAL A 134 -19.97 -20.36 1.56
C VAL A 134 -18.90 -19.38 1.09
N LYS A 135 -17.73 -19.89 0.79
CA LYS A 135 -16.61 -19.06 0.31
C LYS A 135 -17.03 -18.28 -0.94
N ASN A 136 -16.73 -16.98 -0.93
CA ASN A 136 -16.90 -16.12 -2.11
C ASN A 136 -15.65 -16.21 -2.98
N SER A 137 -15.61 -17.21 -3.87
CA SER A 137 -14.42 -17.59 -4.64
C SER A 137 -14.43 -17.11 -6.09
N SER A 138 -15.38 -16.25 -6.49
CA SER A 138 -15.51 -15.80 -7.87
C SER A 138 -14.84 -14.48 -8.19
N THR A 139 -14.48 -13.68 -7.18
CA THR A 139 -13.84 -12.39 -7.38
C THR A 139 -12.38 -12.56 -7.73
N SER A 140 -11.92 -11.81 -8.74
CA SER A 140 -10.54 -11.85 -9.23
C SER A 140 -10.03 -10.46 -9.61
N GLY A 141 -8.73 -10.33 -9.82
CA GLY A 141 -8.09 -9.12 -10.28
C GLY A 141 -7.24 -8.42 -9.23
N THR A 142 -6.76 -7.22 -9.57
CA THR A 142 -5.86 -6.43 -8.73
C THR A 142 -6.45 -5.07 -8.39
N GLU A 143 -6.10 -4.56 -7.22
CA GLU A 143 -6.46 -3.23 -6.74
C GLU A 143 -5.21 -2.55 -6.20
N THR A 144 -5.10 -1.23 -6.35
CA THR A 144 -4.00 -0.49 -5.71
C THR A 144 -4.57 0.68 -4.93
N PHE A 145 -4.16 0.79 -3.67
CA PHE A 145 -4.68 1.77 -2.73
C PHE A 145 -3.66 2.85 -2.42
N VAL A 146 -4.16 4.06 -2.22
CA VAL A 146 -3.42 5.18 -1.65
C VAL A 146 -4.17 5.73 -0.44
N ALA A 147 -3.47 6.44 0.42
CA ALA A 147 -4.10 7.06 1.59
C ALA A 147 -5.12 8.12 1.17
N GLY A 148 -6.35 7.99 1.67
CA GLY A 148 -7.45 8.94 1.44
C GLY A 148 -8.74 8.47 2.08
N THR A 149 -9.66 9.42 2.30
CA THR A 149 -10.93 9.14 3.00
C THR A 149 -12.13 9.76 2.29
N HIS A 150 -12.00 10.11 1.02
CA HIS A 150 -13.04 10.82 0.27
C HIS A 150 -14.36 10.06 0.12
N ARG A 151 -14.34 8.72 0.31
CA ARG A 151 -15.51 7.85 0.20
C ARG A 151 -15.67 7.04 1.48
N LEU A 152 -16.32 7.61 2.47
CA LEU A 152 -16.51 6.98 3.79
C LEU A 152 -17.25 5.64 3.75
N ASN A 153 -18.09 5.43 2.74
CA ASN A 153 -18.83 4.18 2.52
C ASN A 153 -18.04 3.10 1.75
N GLU A 154 -16.81 3.38 1.33
CA GLU A 154 -15.94 2.46 0.60
C GLU A 154 -14.63 2.23 1.36
N GLN A 155 -14.71 1.88 2.66
CA GLN A 155 -13.54 1.72 3.55
C GLN A 155 -13.32 0.26 3.99
N ASP A 156 -13.93 -0.69 3.31
CA ASP A 156 -13.93 -2.11 3.68
C ASP A 156 -12.53 -2.74 3.71
N VAL A 157 -11.65 -2.40 2.78
CA VAL A 157 -10.24 -2.86 2.80
C VAL A 157 -9.48 -2.18 3.93
N ALA A 158 -9.64 -0.86 4.13
CA ALA A 158 -8.99 -0.16 5.24
C ALA A 158 -9.41 -0.73 6.60
N ILE A 159 -10.69 -1.07 6.79
CA ILE A 159 -11.19 -1.69 8.02
C ILE A 159 -10.50 -3.03 8.24
N ARG A 160 -10.37 -3.85 7.21
CA ARG A 160 -9.72 -5.17 7.28
C ARG A 160 -8.23 -5.03 7.58
N GLU A 161 -7.51 -4.22 6.82
CA GLU A 161 -6.06 -4.06 6.98
C GLU A 161 -5.69 -3.39 8.30
N ASN A 162 -6.46 -2.39 8.74
CA ASN A 162 -6.21 -1.74 10.01
C ASN A 162 -6.61 -2.61 11.24
N ALA A 163 -7.38 -3.70 11.05
CA ALA A 163 -7.83 -4.53 12.17
C ALA A 163 -6.68 -5.16 12.97
N ASP A 164 -5.56 -5.43 12.33
CA ASP A 164 -4.38 -6.05 12.95
C ASP A 164 -3.76 -5.21 14.06
N ILE A 165 -3.99 -3.88 14.09
CA ILE A 165 -3.48 -3.03 15.17
C ILE A 165 -4.05 -3.42 16.53
N LYS A 166 -5.26 -4.01 16.57
CA LYS A 166 -5.89 -4.47 17.83
C LYS A 166 -5.15 -5.63 18.48
N LEU A 167 -4.31 -6.32 17.72
CA LEU A 167 -3.44 -7.40 18.22
C LEU A 167 -2.12 -6.86 18.79
N GLU A 168 -1.83 -5.58 18.60
CA GLU A 168 -0.62 -4.94 19.09
C GLU A 168 -0.74 -4.50 20.55
N LYS A 169 0.36 -4.62 21.29
CA LYS A 169 0.40 -4.13 22.68
C LYS A 169 0.24 -2.62 22.72
N ASN A 170 -0.61 -2.13 23.60
CA ASN A 170 -0.85 -0.69 23.81
C ASN A 170 -1.32 0.05 22.53
N TYR A 171 -2.04 -0.64 21.64
CA TYR A 171 -2.47 -0.05 20.36
C TYR A 171 -3.19 1.30 20.53
N LYS A 172 -4.05 1.45 21.54
CA LYS A 172 -4.75 2.73 21.80
C LYS A 172 -3.79 3.89 22.06
N GLN A 173 -2.68 3.62 22.76
CA GLN A 173 -1.65 4.63 23.04
C GLN A 173 -0.79 4.92 21.80
N ASN A 174 -0.42 3.87 21.07
CA ASN A 174 0.43 3.98 19.89
C ASN A 174 -0.26 4.65 18.69
N TYR A 175 -1.61 4.65 18.68
CA TYR A 175 -2.40 5.17 17.56
C TYR A 175 -3.42 6.25 18.00
N ASP A 176 -3.13 6.99 19.09
CA ASP A 176 -3.93 8.15 19.54
C ASP A 176 -5.43 7.82 19.73
N GLY A 177 -5.72 6.61 20.22
CA GLY A 177 -7.10 6.14 20.44
C GLY A 177 -7.82 5.65 19.19
N TYR A 178 -7.14 5.54 18.05
CA TYR A 178 -7.72 5.02 16.80
C TYR A 178 -8.40 3.66 17.01
N ASP A 179 -9.66 3.53 16.59
CA ASP A 179 -10.38 2.26 16.50
C ASP A 179 -10.80 1.99 15.02
N PRO A 180 -10.29 0.93 14.39
CA PRO A 180 -10.62 0.61 13.00
C PRO A 180 -12.11 0.27 12.77
N ASN A 181 -12.89 0.03 13.84
CA ASN A 181 -14.33 -0.23 13.75
C ASN A 181 -15.18 1.02 14.00
N ASP A 182 -14.56 2.15 14.36
CA ASP A 182 -15.28 3.39 14.64
C ASP A 182 -15.28 4.29 13.40
N PRO A 183 -16.46 4.55 12.79
CA PRO A 183 -16.58 5.44 11.64
C PRO A 183 -16.04 6.86 11.90
N GLU A 184 -16.10 7.36 13.14
CA GLU A 184 -15.58 8.69 13.49
C GLU A 184 -14.06 8.77 13.30
N THR A 185 -13.36 7.65 13.46
CA THR A 185 -11.93 7.58 13.25
C THR A 185 -11.54 7.87 11.80
N PHE A 186 -12.34 7.46 10.82
CA PHE A 186 -12.10 7.80 9.41
C PHE A 186 -12.30 9.30 9.13
N ILE A 187 -13.18 9.97 9.89
CA ILE A 187 -13.36 11.42 9.81
C ILE A 187 -12.08 12.12 10.31
N ILE A 188 -11.53 11.68 11.44
CA ILE A 188 -10.27 12.20 11.97
C ILE A 188 -9.13 11.99 10.97
N LEU A 189 -9.02 10.80 10.40
CA LEU A 189 -8.02 10.50 9.37
C LEU A 189 -8.18 11.37 8.11
N SER A 190 -9.41 11.82 7.79
CA SER A 190 -9.65 12.70 6.65
C SER A 190 -9.08 14.10 6.82
N LEU A 191 -8.83 14.52 8.06
CA LEU A 191 -8.23 15.81 8.36
C LEU A 191 -6.72 15.84 8.14
N PHE A 192 -6.06 14.68 8.07
CA PHE A 192 -4.64 14.61 7.78
C PHE A 192 -4.38 14.96 6.31
N LYS A 193 -3.61 16.01 6.08
CA LYS A 193 -3.22 16.44 4.74
C LYS A 193 -2.25 15.43 4.13
N ASN A 194 -2.68 14.71 3.12
CA ASN A 194 -1.79 13.82 2.36
C ASN A 194 -0.97 14.64 1.35
N THR A 195 0.19 15.11 1.77
CA THR A 195 1.12 15.90 0.96
C THR A 195 1.64 15.13 -0.27
N PHE A 196 1.64 13.80 -0.21
CA PHE A 196 2.18 12.94 -1.26
C PHE A 196 1.09 12.29 -2.13
N ARG A 197 -0.18 12.68 -1.96
CA ARG A 197 -1.33 12.06 -2.62
C ARG A 197 -1.15 11.93 -4.14
N ASP A 198 -0.82 13.02 -4.82
CA ASP A 198 -0.71 13.01 -6.29
C ASP A 198 0.43 12.13 -6.78
N LYS A 199 1.55 12.12 -6.07
CA LYS A 199 2.69 11.23 -6.35
C LYS A 199 2.32 9.76 -6.10
N SER A 200 1.59 9.48 -5.03
CA SER A 200 1.09 8.13 -4.71
C SER A 200 0.09 7.65 -5.76
N LEU A 201 -0.87 8.50 -6.17
CA LEU A 201 -1.82 8.19 -7.24
C LEU A 201 -1.12 7.91 -8.58
N LYS A 202 -0.07 8.68 -8.91
CA LYS A 202 0.72 8.44 -10.12
C LYS A 202 1.38 7.06 -10.09
N LEU A 203 2.02 6.70 -8.97
CA LEU A 203 2.65 5.39 -8.80
C LEU A 203 1.61 4.26 -8.84
N ALA A 204 0.49 4.41 -8.12
CA ALA A 204 -0.58 3.43 -8.07
C ALA A 204 -1.18 3.14 -9.46
N ARG A 205 -1.38 4.18 -10.28
CA ARG A 205 -1.87 4.02 -11.66
C ARG A 205 -0.87 3.25 -12.52
N LEU A 206 0.42 3.54 -12.42
CA LEU A 206 1.45 2.82 -13.18
C LEU A 206 1.49 1.33 -12.82
N ILE A 207 1.35 0.99 -11.52
CA ILE A 207 1.28 -0.40 -11.07
C ILE A 207 0.03 -1.09 -11.63
N GLN A 208 -1.13 -0.43 -11.51
CA GLN A 208 -2.41 -0.98 -11.94
C GLN A 208 -2.47 -1.15 -13.46
N ASP A 209 -1.89 -0.20 -14.22
CA ASP A 209 -1.78 -0.28 -15.68
C ASP A 209 -0.92 -1.48 -16.12
N ASN A 210 0.21 -1.74 -15.45
CA ASN A 210 1.06 -2.87 -15.77
C ASN A 210 0.39 -4.21 -15.44
N TYR A 211 -0.31 -4.33 -14.31
CA TYR A 211 -1.11 -5.52 -14.02
C TYR A 211 -2.14 -5.81 -15.13
N THR A 212 -2.76 -4.76 -15.65
CA THR A 212 -3.80 -4.89 -16.69
C THR A 212 -3.21 -5.19 -18.06
N ASN A 213 -2.23 -4.40 -18.48
CA ASN A 213 -1.72 -4.42 -19.84
C ASN A 213 -0.73 -5.55 -20.07
N ASP A 214 0.16 -5.81 -19.10
CA ASP A 214 1.23 -6.79 -19.24
C ASP A 214 0.77 -8.17 -18.74
N ASN A 215 0.18 -8.23 -17.55
CA ASN A 215 -0.23 -9.49 -16.91
C ASN A 215 -1.67 -9.91 -17.22
N LYS A 216 -2.42 -9.09 -17.98
CA LYS A 216 -3.82 -9.35 -18.36
C LYS A 216 -4.74 -9.58 -17.16
N ARG A 217 -4.43 -8.97 -16.03
CA ARG A 217 -5.23 -9.08 -14.81
C ARG A 217 -6.48 -8.21 -14.91
N VAL A 218 -7.56 -8.64 -14.27
CA VAL A 218 -8.78 -7.83 -14.16
C VAL A 218 -8.45 -6.56 -13.37
N ASN A 219 -8.66 -5.41 -13.98
CA ASN A 219 -8.42 -4.10 -13.38
C ASN A 219 -9.59 -3.71 -12.47
N ARG A 220 -9.35 -3.62 -11.18
CA ARG A 220 -10.32 -3.14 -10.20
C ARG A 220 -10.07 -1.71 -9.75
N GLY A 221 -9.04 -1.08 -10.32
CA GLY A 221 -8.75 0.33 -10.22
C GLY A 221 -7.81 0.73 -9.08
N VAL A 222 -7.54 2.03 -9.07
CA VAL A 222 -6.86 2.72 -7.97
C VAL A 222 -7.92 3.31 -7.06
N LYS A 223 -7.79 3.10 -5.76
CA LYS A 223 -8.75 3.53 -4.75
C LYS A 223 -8.08 4.33 -3.64
N GLU A 224 -8.85 5.20 -3.01
CA GLU A 224 -8.42 5.98 -1.86
C GLU A 224 -9.15 5.48 -0.62
N GLN A 225 -8.40 4.94 0.36
CA GLN A 225 -8.96 4.46 1.62
C GLN A 225 -8.10 4.88 2.83
N GLY A 226 -8.71 4.89 4.01
CA GLY A 226 -8.07 5.25 5.27
C GLY A 226 -7.15 4.16 5.82
N ILE A 227 -6.24 3.66 4.99
CA ILE A 227 -5.27 2.64 5.39
C ILE A 227 -4.18 3.30 6.23
N LEU A 228 -4.11 2.92 7.49
CA LEU A 228 -3.33 3.60 8.52
C LEU A 228 -1.83 3.65 8.20
N ILE A 229 -1.26 2.56 7.71
CA ILE A 229 0.17 2.53 7.37
C ILE A 229 0.51 3.55 6.28
N LEU A 230 -0.35 3.72 5.27
CA LEU A 230 -0.13 4.67 4.19
C LEU A 230 -0.27 6.13 4.62
N GLN A 231 -0.97 6.39 5.72
CA GLN A 231 -1.14 7.74 6.27
C GLN A 231 0.01 8.15 7.17
N ARG A 232 0.72 7.18 7.78
CA ARG A 232 1.80 7.43 8.75
C ARG A 232 3.18 7.55 8.10
N VAL A 233 3.32 7.25 6.82
CA VAL A 233 4.59 7.38 6.09
C VAL A 233 4.69 8.73 5.41
N GLY A 234 5.87 9.35 5.49
CA GLY A 234 6.17 10.69 4.99
C GLY A 234 6.72 10.72 3.56
N MET A 235 6.26 9.82 2.70
CA MET A 235 6.67 9.72 1.29
C MET A 235 5.51 9.21 0.43
N PRO A 236 5.62 9.22 -0.93
CA PRO A 236 4.70 8.53 -1.82
C PRO A 236 4.54 7.07 -1.42
N ALA A 237 3.30 6.64 -1.18
CA ALA A 237 2.99 5.33 -0.61
C ALA A 237 1.81 4.67 -1.32
N VAL A 238 1.92 3.37 -1.54
CA VAL A 238 0.87 2.54 -2.12
C VAL A 238 0.75 1.22 -1.36
N LEU A 239 -0.46 0.69 -1.28
CA LEU A 239 -0.73 -0.70 -0.94
C LEU A 239 -1.30 -1.38 -2.18
N THR A 240 -0.68 -2.46 -2.62
CA THR A 240 -1.14 -3.21 -3.79
C THR A 240 -1.69 -4.57 -3.37
N GLU A 241 -2.95 -4.80 -3.72
CA GLU A 241 -3.64 -6.08 -3.63
C GLU A 241 -3.36 -6.87 -4.91
N ILE A 242 -2.46 -7.84 -4.81
CA ILE A 242 -1.93 -8.56 -5.97
C ILE A 242 -2.87 -9.62 -6.54
N GLY A 243 -4.00 -9.87 -5.88
CA GLY A 243 -5.03 -10.81 -6.26
C GLY A 243 -5.93 -11.16 -5.08
N PHE A 244 -6.98 -11.95 -5.32
CA PHE A 244 -7.92 -12.41 -4.29
C PHE A 244 -7.56 -13.81 -3.81
N ILE A 245 -6.97 -13.94 -2.62
CA ILE A 245 -6.56 -15.24 -2.07
C ILE A 245 -7.75 -16.17 -1.77
N SER A 246 -8.96 -15.61 -1.61
CA SER A 246 -10.21 -16.38 -1.50
C SER A 246 -10.64 -17.08 -2.80
N ASN A 247 -10.07 -16.71 -3.95
CA ASN A 247 -10.30 -17.34 -5.24
C ASN A 247 -9.20 -18.37 -5.53
N PRO A 248 -9.53 -19.68 -5.67
CA PRO A 248 -8.51 -20.72 -5.86
C PRO A 248 -7.60 -20.52 -7.09
N SER A 249 -8.13 -19.97 -8.18
CA SER A 249 -7.30 -19.70 -9.38
C SER A 249 -6.30 -18.59 -9.13
N GLU A 250 -6.71 -17.53 -8.42
CA GLU A 250 -5.85 -16.42 -8.00
C GLU A 250 -4.82 -16.87 -6.96
N GLU A 251 -5.25 -17.69 -5.99
CA GLU A 251 -4.37 -18.30 -4.99
C GLU A 251 -3.26 -19.11 -5.67
N ASN A 252 -3.63 -19.97 -6.63
CA ASN A 252 -2.66 -20.74 -7.42
C ASN A 252 -1.70 -19.85 -8.19
N TYR A 253 -2.21 -18.79 -8.84
CA TYR A 253 -1.39 -17.81 -9.55
C TYR A 253 -0.39 -17.12 -8.63
N MET A 254 -0.85 -16.57 -7.51
CA MET A 254 -0.01 -15.84 -6.56
C MET A 254 1.03 -16.73 -5.86
N ASN A 255 0.80 -18.03 -5.76
CA ASN A 255 1.75 -18.99 -5.20
C ASN A 255 2.67 -19.65 -6.27
N SER A 256 2.39 -19.46 -7.56
CA SER A 256 3.22 -20.00 -8.64
C SER A 256 4.47 -19.14 -8.88
N ALA A 257 5.57 -19.79 -9.33
CA ALA A 257 6.79 -19.09 -9.67
C ALA A 257 6.59 -18.08 -10.82
N SER A 258 5.79 -18.43 -11.82
CA SER A 258 5.45 -17.57 -12.97
C SER A 258 4.59 -16.38 -12.53
N GLY A 259 3.51 -16.63 -11.78
CA GLY A 259 2.63 -15.57 -11.32
C GLY A 259 3.34 -14.56 -10.40
N GLN A 260 4.18 -15.04 -9.48
CA GLN A 260 5.01 -14.13 -8.67
C GLN A 260 6.00 -13.34 -9.51
N SER A 261 6.60 -13.95 -10.54
CA SER A 261 7.48 -13.24 -11.46
C SER A 261 6.75 -12.14 -12.22
N GLU A 262 5.56 -12.42 -12.74
CA GLU A 262 4.72 -11.43 -13.44
C GLU A 262 4.32 -10.27 -12.52
N ILE A 263 3.89 -10.56 -11.28
CA ILE A 263 3.55 -9.55 -10.27
C ILE A 263 4.76 -8.65 -9.99
N VAL A 264 5.92 -9.27 -9.76
CA VAL A 264 7.18 -8.55 -9.47
C VAL A 264 7.58 -7.66 -10.64
N HIS A 265 7.50 -8.14 -11.88
CA HIS A 265 7.81 -7.33 -13.07
C HIS A 265 6.87 -6.13 -13.20
N ALA A 266 5.56 -6.33 -13.00
CA ALA A 266 4.58 -5.24 -13.08
C ALA A 266 4.88 -4.11 -12.07
N ILE A 267 5.20 -4.44 -10.82
CA ILE A 267 5.55 -3.44 -9.80
C ILE A 267 6.89 -2.78 -10.11
N PHE A 268 7.91 -3.57 -10.46
CA PHE A 268 9.24 -3.09 -10.77
C PHE A 268 9.23 -2.09 -11.93
N ASP A 269 8.61 -2.45 -13.05
CA ASP A 269 8.56 -1.60 -14.25
C ASP A 269 7.73 -0.32 -14.01
N ALA A 270 6.68 -0.40 -13.17
CA ALA A 270 5.94 0.77 -12.72
C ALA A 270 6.82 1.74 -11.94
N VAL A 271 7.61 1.23 -10.99
CA VAL A 271 8.54 2.07 -10.20
C VAL A 271 9.66 2.65 -11.06
N LYS A 272 10.22 1.87 -11.98
CA LYS A 272 11.24 2.33 -12.95
C LYS A 272 10.68 3.47 -13.82
N LYS A 273 9.46 3.33 -14.32
CA LYS A 273 8.76 4.37 -15.09
C LYS A 273 8.45 5.59 -14.23
N TYR A 274 7.99 5.38 -12.99
CA TYR A 274 7.74 6.44 -12.02
C TYR A 274 9.01 7.25 -11.74
N LYS A 275 10.15 6.57 -11.42
CA LYS A 275 11.46 7.19 -11.19
C LYS A 275 11.86 8.06 -12.39
N LYS A 276 11.83 7.50 -13.60
CA LYS A 276 12.16 8.23 -14.82
C LYS A 276 11.30 9.49 -15.00
N GLN A 277 10.01 9.42 -14.71
CA GLN A 277 9.07 10.54 -14.89
C GLN A 277 9.15 11.61 -13.79
N THR A 278 9.71 11.29 -12.63
CA THR A 278 9.81 12.21 -11.49
C THR A 278 11.17 12.86 -11.35
N GLU A 279 12.21 12.26 -11.92
CA GLU A 279 13.58 12.77 -11.89
C GLU A 279 13.92 13.72 -13.06
N VAL A 280 13.08 13.78 -14.08
CA VAL A 280 13.31 14.64 -15.27
C VAL A 280 12.71 16.05 -15.10
N ASN A 281 11.99 16.29 -14.00
CA ASN A 281 11.34 17.60 -13.75
C ASN A 281 12.09 18.41 -12.72
#